data_853f1e22d374e7da0b9b6a25cb793202
#
_entry.id   853f1e22d374e7da0b9b6a25cb793202
#
_cell.length_a   1.000
_cell.length_b   1.000
_cell.length_c   1.000
_cell.angle_alpha   90.00
_cell.angle_beta   90.00
_cell.angle_gamma   90.00
#
_symmetry.space_group_name_H-M   'P 1'
#
loop_
_entity.id
_entity.type
_entity.pdbx_description
1 polymer ?
#
loop_
_entity_poly.entity_id
_entity_poly.type
_entity_poly.pdbx_seq_one_letter_code
_entity_poly.pdbx_strand_id
1 'polypeptide(L)'
;VGAWIEAQYFATQVMKTNPDELLRDRIGEQKYFLADLIKLVEPYCDSDEQFGELCRDLREIYSKYETVKITYTRGEPVKSEKDGGLLITQTETSRVEMTDQQLGEIIDIMGMVRNKLISRN
;
A
#
# COMPACT_ATOMS: atom_id res chain seq x y z
N VAL A 1 -2.52 -3.47 12.50
CA VAL A 1 -3.48 -2.89 11.54
C VAL A 1 -3.65 -1.40 11.76
N GLY A 2 -3.88 -0.98 12.98
CA GLY A 2 -4.03 0.44 13.31
C GLY A 2 -2.79 1.27 12.95
N ALA A 3 -1.60 0.75 13.23
CA ALA A 3 -0.35 1.42 12.90
C ALA A 3 -0.17 1.58 11.39
N TRP A 4 -0.58 0.58 10.61
CA TRP A 4 -0.53 0.66 9.14
C TRP A 4 -1.47 1.75 8.61
N ILE A 5 -2.68 1.83 9.15
CA ILE A 5 -3.67 2.84 8.75
C ILE A 5 -3.15 4.25 9.06
N GLU A 6 -2.59 4.45 10.26
CA GLU A 6 -2.01 5.76 10.63
C GLU A 6 -0.84 6.14 9.72
N ALA A 7 0.04 5.19 9.41
CA ALA A 7 1.17 5.43 8.51
C ALA A 7 0.69 5.81 7.10
N GLN A 8 -0.31 5.11 6.59
CA GLN A 8 -0.87 5.41 5.28
C GLN A 8 -1.62 6.74 5.27
N TYR A 9 -2.37 7.03 6.32
CA TYR A 9 -3.02 8.34 6.45
C TYR A 9 -2.00 9.47 6.42
N PHE A 10 -0.92 9.33 7.19
CA PHE A 10 0.15 10.32 7.20
C PHE A 10 0.76 10.51 5.79
N ALA A 11 1.06 9.41 5.12
CA ALA A 11 1.62 9.46 3.76
C ALA A 11 0.67 10.17 2.79
N THR A 12 -0.64 9.90 2.87
CA THR A 12 -1.63 10.55 2.01
C THR A 12 -1.76 12.04 2.30
N GLN A 13 -1.64 12.46 3.56
CA GLN A 13 -1.68 13.88 3.92
C GLN A 13 -0.43 14.62 3.42
N VAL A 14 0.73 14.00 3.54
CA VAL A 14 1.96 14.56 2.97
C VAL A 14 1.83 14.71 1.45
N MET A 15 1.26 13.70 0.78
CA MET A 15 1.04 13.75 -0.67
C MET A 15 0.14 14.90 -1.10
N LYS A 16 -0.88 15.23 -0.29
CA LYS A 16 -1.77 16.37 -0.56
C LYS A 16 -1.06 17.71 -0.51
N THR A 17 -0.11 17.84 0.43
CA THR A 17 0.60 19.13 0.65
C THR A 17 1.89 19.23 -0.16
N ASN A 18 2.58 18.10 -0.36
CA ASN A 18 3.84 18.05 -1.08
C ASN A 18 3.82 16.87 -2.05
N PRO A 19 3.18 17.01 -3.23
CA PRO A 19 3.16 15.93 -4.21
C PRO A 19 4.57 15.50 -4.60
N ASP A 20 4.81 14.18 -4.53
CA ASP A 20 6.09 13.57 -4.82
C ASP A 20 5.85 12.23 -5.53
N GLU A 21 6.52 12.02 -6.65
CA GLU A 21 6.34 10.80 -7.45
C GLU A 21 6.76 9.54 -6.70
N LEU A 22 7.85 9.62 -5.94
CA LEU A 22 8.32 8.47 -5.16
C LEU A 22 7.30 8.11 -4.08
N LEU A 23 6.76 9.08 -3.38
CA LEU A 23 5.74 8.86 -2.38
C LEU A 23 4.45 8.30 -3.01
N ARG A 24 4.06 8.84 -4.17
CA ARG A 24 2.92 8.35 -4.95
C ARG A 24 3.06 6.87 -5.27
N ASP A 25 4.24 6.46 -5.75
CA ASP A 25 4.52 5.07 -6.07
C ASP A 25 4.47 4.19 -4.81
N ARG A 26 5.00 4.68 -3.70
CA ARG A 26 4.95 3.95 -2.42
C ARG A 26 3.53 3.75 -1.93
N ILE A 27 2.67 4.75 -2.10
CA ILE A 27 1.25 4.61 -1.76
C ILE A 27 0.60 3.54 -2.64
N GLY A 28 0.85 3.56 -3.94
CA GLY A 28 0.31 2.57 -4.87
C GLY A 28 0.79 1.15 -4.59
N GLU A 29 2.06 0.99 -4.22
CA GLU A 29 2.66 -0.31 -3.91
C GLU A 29 2.02 -0.99 -2.69
N GLN A 30 1.33 -0.24 -1.85
CA GLN A 30 0.63 -0.81 -0.69
C GLN A 30 -0.52 -1.74 -1.08
N LYS A 31 -0.92 -1.77 -2.34
CA LYS A 31 -1.95 -2.69 -2.83
C LYS A 31 -1.68 -4.14 -2.42
N TYR A 32 -0.46 -4.61 -2.63
CA TYR A 32 -0.12 -5.99 -2.31
C TYR A 32 0.01 -6.23 -0.81
N PHE A 33 0.57 -5.27 -0.10
CA PHE A 33 0.62 -5.36 1.36
C PHE A 33 -0.78 -5.44 1.95
N LEU A 34 -1.69 -4.62 1.46
CA LEU A 34 -3.08 -4.61 1.92
C LEU A 34 -3.78 -5.93 1.59
N ALA A 35 -3.55 -6.49 0.40
CA ALA A 35 -4.10 -7.80 0.04
C ALA A 35 -3.64 -8.89 1.00
N ASP A 36 -2.36 -8.89 1.35
CA ASP A 36 -1.80 -9.86 2.30
C ASP A 36 -2.35 -9.64 3.70
N LEU A 37 -2.49 -8.38 4.12
CA LEU A 37 -3.05 -8.03 5.42
C LEU A 37 -4.49 -8.53 5.55
N ILE A 38 -5.31 -8.37 4.51
CA ILE A 38 -6.69 -8.85 4.47
C ILE A 38 -6.72 -10.37 4.63
N LYS A 39 -5.87 -11.09 3.91
CA LYS A 39 -5.77 -12.55 4.05
C LYS A 39 -5.38 -12.98 5.46
N LEU A 40 -4.50 -12.22 6.08
CA LEU A 40 -4.03 -12.52 7.44
C LEU A 40 -5.15 -12.36 8.47
N VAL A 41 -5.99 -11.34 8.33
CA VAL A 41 -7.05 -11.05 9.30
C VAL A 41 -8.36 -11.80 9.00
N GLU A 42 -8.53 -12.29 7.78
CA GLU A 42 -9.79 -12.93 7.32
C GLU A 42 -10.31 -14.01 8.26
N PRO A 43 -9.49 -14.95 8.79
CA PRO A 43 -9.98 -15.96 9.71
C PRO A 43 -10.58 -15.39 11.01
N TYR A 44 -10.27 -14.15 11.35
CA TYR A 44 -10.69 -13.51 12.59
C TYR A 44 -11.85 -12.55 12.41
N CYS A 45 -12.31 -12.33 11.18
CA CYS A 45 -13.32 -11.31 10.89
C CYS A 45 -14.67 -11.59 11.55
N ASP A 46 -14.95 -12.85 11.87
CA ASP A 46 -16.18 -13.25 12.54
C ASP A 46 -16.03 -13.38 14.06
N SER A 47 -14.85 -13.08 14.61
CA SER A 47 -14.58 -13.27 16.03
C SER A 47 -15.34 -12.30 16.93
N ASP A 48 -15.50 -11.06 16.49
CA ASP A 48 -16.34 -10.06 17.16
C ASP A 48 -16.76 -8.98 16.16
N GLU A 49 -17.70 -8.13 16.61
CA GLU A 49 -18.28 -7.09 15.76
C GLU A 49 -17.27 -6.02 15.38
N GLN A 50 -16.44 -5.59 16.31
CA GLN A 50 -15.42 -4.56 16.06
C GLN A 50 -14.40 -5.05 15.03
N PHE A 51 -13.98 -6.31 15.14
CA PHE A 51 -13.03 -6.89 14.20
C PHE A 51 -13.68 -7.07 12.82
N GLY A 52 -14.95 -7.44 12.78
CA GLY A 52 -15.72 -7.52 11.54
C GLY A 52 -15.80 -6.18 10.82
N GLU A 53 -16.01 -5.08 11.55
CA GLU A 53 -16.00 -3.74 10.97
C GLU A 53 -14.63 -3.36 10.40
N LEU A 54 -13.55 -3.70 11.13
CA LEU A 54 -12.20 -3.46 10.65
C LEU A 54 -11.93 -4.21 9.35
N CYS A 55 -12.38 -5.46 9.25
CA CYS A 55 -12.25 -6.24 8.02
C CYS A 55 -13.00 -5.58 6.85
N ARG A 56 -14.20 -5.08 7.10
CA ARG A 56 -14.96 -4.35 6.07
C ARG A 56 -14.25 -3.09 5.64
N ASP A 57 -13.68 -2.34 6.58
CA ASP A 57 -12.94 -1.11 6.28
C ASP A 57 -11.71 -1.42 5.42
N LEU A 58 -10.97 -2.48 5.74
CA LEU A 58 -9.82 -2.90 4.95
C LEU A 58 -10.21 -3.29 3.53
N ARG A 59 -11.31 -4.01 3.37
CA ARG A 59 -11.83 -4.39 2.04
C ARG A 59 -12.29 -3.16 1.25
N GLU A 60 -12.88 -2.19 1.91
CA GLU A 60 -13.29 -0.93 1.28
C GLU A 60 -12.08 -0.16 0.76
N ILE A 61 -11.02 -0.07 1.57
CA ILE A 61 -9.75 0.53 1.12
C ILE A 61 -9.22 -0.23 -0.10
N TYR A 62 -9.21 -1.56 -0.03
CA TYR A 62 -8.70 -2.39 -1.13
C TYR A 62 -9.50 -2.17 -2.42
N SER A 63 -10.81 -1.94 -2.34
CA SER A 63 -11.64 -1.68 -3.52
C SER A 63 -11.15 -0.47 -4.31
N LYS A 64 -10.52 0.50 -3.65
CA LYS A 64 -9.92 1.66 -4.32
C LYS A 64 -8.58 1.35 -4.96
N TYR A 65 -7.92 0.28 -4.54
CA TYR A 65 -6.66 -0.19 -5.11
C TYR A 65 -6.84 -1.20 -6.26
N GLU A 66 -8.02 -1.80 -6.43
CA GLU A 66 -8.23 -2.89 -7.39
C GLU A 66 -7.84 -2.52 -8.81
N THR A 67 -8.07 -1.28 -9.22
CA THR A 67 -7.77 -0.81 -10.56
C THR A 67 -6.35 -0.27 -10.72
N VAL A 68 -5.61 -0.13 -9.62
CA VAL A 68 -4.22 0.30 -9.67
C VAL A 68 -3.37 -0.86 -10.20
N LYS A 69 -2.59 -0.59 -11.23
CA LYS A 69 -1.73 -1.59 -11.86
C LYS A 69 -0.29 -1.43 -11.38
N ILE A 70 0.30 -2.53 -10.99
CA ILE A 70 1.71 -2.55 -10.60
C ILE A 70 2.41 -3.57 -11.48
N THR A 71 3.41 -3.11 -12.21
CA THR A 71 4.21 -3.95 -13.09
C THR A 71 5.60 -4.10 -12.48
N TYR A 72 6.02 -5.35 -12.29
CA TYR A 72 7.37 -5.66 -11.84
C TYR A 72 8.20 -6.08 -13.03
N THR A 73 9.34 -5.41 -13.21
CA THR A 73 10.29 -5.77 -14.23
C THR A 73 11.57 -6.23 -13.55
N ARG A 74 11.99 -7.45 -13.84
CA ARG A 74 13.30 -7.95 -13.43
C ARG A 74 14.34 -7.47 -14.41
N GLY A 75 15.30 -6.71 -13.92
CA GLY A 75 16.45 -6.33 -14.72
C GLY A 75 17.36 -7.54 -14.99
N GLU A 76 18.12 -7.50 -16.08
CA GLU A 76 19.10 -8.53 -16.36
C GLU A 76 20.20 -8.54 -15.29
N PRO A 77 20.72 -9.73 -14.92
CA PRO A 77 21.81 -9.80 -13.96
C PRO A 77 23.05 -9.07 -14.50
N VAL A 78 23.57 -8.14 -13.73
CA VAL A 78 24.82 -7.44 -14.06
C VAL A 78 25.95 -8.14 -13.33
N LYS A 79 26.93 -8.65 -14.12
CA LYS A 79 28.13 -9.26 -13.58
C LYS A 79 29.21 -8.19 -13.48
N SER A 80 29.71 -7.97 -12.27
CA SER A 80 30.86 -7.11 -12.07
C SER A 80 31.91 -7.82 -11.22
N GLU A 81 33.18 -7.69 -11.61
CA GLU A 81 34.30 -8.14 -10.80
C GLU A 81 34.75 -7.00 -9.91
N LYS A 82 34.74 -7.25 -8.60
CA LYS A 82 35.22 -6.29 -7.63
C LYS A 82 36.11 -7.03 -6.62
N ASP A 83 37.36 -6.57 -6.47
CA ASP A 83 38.32 -7.15 -5.55
C ASP A 83 38.58 -8.65 -5.75
N GLY A 84 38.60 -9.11 -7.00
CA GLY A 84 38.83 -10.50 -7.35
C GLY A 84 37.64 -11.42 -7.14
N GLY A 85 36.46 -10.88 -6.78
CA GLY A 85 35.22 -11.61 -6.62
C GLY A 85 34.21 -11.26 -7.69
N LEU A 86 33.33 -12.20 -8.00
CA LEU A 86 32.25 -11.99 -8.96
C LEU A 86 31.00 -11.56 -8.21
N LEU A 87 30.54 -10.33 -8.45
CA LEU A 87 29.29 -9.81 -7.91
C LEU A 87 28.21 -9.86 -8.99
N ILE A 88 27.14 -10.61 -8.71
CA ILE A 88 25.97 -10.67 -9.58
C ILE A 88 24.88 -9.86 -8.92
N THR A 89 24.50 -8.72 -9.55
CA THR A 89 23.41 -7.90 -9.06
C THR A 89 22.22 -7.99 -10.01
N GLN A 90 21.05 -8.25 -9.46
CA GLN A 90 19.81 -8.25 -10.22
C GLN A 90 18.95 -7.11 -9.71
N THR A 91 18.63 -6.15 -10.58
CA THR A 91 17.76 -5.02 -10.23
C THR A 91 16.32 -5.36 -10.53
N GLU A 92 15.47 -5.22 -9.52
CA GLU A 92 14.03 -5.34 -9.66
C GLU A 92 13.44 -3.94 -9.66
N THR A 93 12.70 -3.57 -10.71
CA THR A 93 12.01 -2.29 -10.78
C THR A 93 10.51 -2.51 -10.79
N SER A 94 9.81 -1.74 -9.99
CA SER A 94 8.35 -1.72 -10.01
C SER A 94 7.87 -0.43 -10.65
N ARG A 95 6.79 -0.54 -11.42
CA ARG A 95 6.12 0.60 -12.01
C ARG A 95 4.67 0.59 -11.56
N VAL A 96 4.24 1.68 -10.95
CA VAL A 96 2.87 1.87 -10.50
C VAL A 96 2.13 2.72 -11.52
N GLU A 97 1.04 2.19 -12.06
CA GLU A 97 0.13 2.92 -12.94
C GLU A 97 -1.12 3.28 -12.15
N MET A 98 -1.20 4.53 -11.77
CA MET A 98 -2.29 5.05 -10.94
C MET A 98 -2.66 6.44 -11.45
N THR A 99 -3.95 6.64 -11.74
CA THR A 99 -4.44 7.96 -12.13
C THR A 99 -4.57 8.88 -10.92
N ASP A 100 -4.64 10.19 -11.17
CA ASP A 100 -4.88 11.15 -10.09
C ASP A 100 -6.22 10.92 -9.41
N GLN A 101 -7.23 10.48 -10.17
CA GLN A 101 -8.53 10.12 -9.61
C GLN A 101 -8.43 8.93 -8.66
N GLN A 102 -7.71 7.89 -9.06
CA GLN A 102 -7.48 6.71 -8.21
C GLN A 102 -6.75 7.10 -6.93
N LEU A 103 -5.72 7.91 -7.05
CA LEU A 103 -4.98 8.42 -5.88
C LEU A 103 -5.88 9.23 -4.97
N GLY A 104 -6.72 10.12 -5.54
CA GLY A 104 -7.67 10.91 -4.77
C GLY A 104 -8.66 10.06 -3.99
N GLU A 105 -9.18 8.99 -4.60
CA GLU A 105 -10.09 8.04 -3.94
C GLU A 105 -9.39 7.30 -2.79
N ILE A 106 -8.12 6.92 -2.98
CA ILE A 106 -7.33 6.28 -1.91
C ILE A 106 -7.13 7.25 -0.75
N ILE A 107 -6.77 8.49 -1.03
CA ILE A 107 -6.60 9.52 -0.01
C ILE A 107 -7.88 9.71 0.79
N ASP A 108 -9.01 9.81 0.10
CA ASP A 108 -10.32 10.03 0.72
C ASP A 108 -10.72 8.85 1.61
N ILE A 109 -10.57 7.61 1.13
CA ILE A 109 -10.94 6.44 1.91
C ILE A 109 -10.02 6.26 3.13
N MET A 110 -8.75 6.56 3.01
CA MET A 110 -7.84 6.51 4.16
C MET A 110 -8.26 7.50 5.25
N GLY A 111 -8.67 8.71 4.86
CA GLY A 111 -9.16 9.70 5.80
C GLY A 111 -10.46 9.26 6.50
N MET A 112 -11.39 8.68 5.75
CA MET A 112 -12.64 8.16 6.30
C MET A 112 -12.41 7.04 7.31
N VAL A 113 -11.60 6.06 6.95
CA VAL A 113 -11.33 4.91 7.82
C VAL A 113 -10.59 5.35 9.08
N ARG A 114 -9.61 6.22 8.94
CA ARG A 114 -8.87 6.75 10.09
C ARG A 114 -9.81 7.48 11.05
N ASN A 115 -10.73 8.29 10.53
CA ASN A 115 -11.70 9.02 11.35
C ASN A 115 -12.66 8.07 12.08
N LYS A 116 -13.11 6.99 11.42
CA LYS A 116 -13.91 5.96 12.06
C LYS A 116 -13.18 5.32 13.23
N LEU A 117 -11.91 4.99 13.06
CA LEU A 117 -11.11 4.36 14.12
C LEU A 117 -10.94 5.28 15.32
N ILE A 118 -10.74 6.57 15.09
CA ILE A 118 -10.61 7.55 16.16
C ILE A 118 -11.93 7.71 16.92
N SER A 119 -13.06 7.77 16.22
CA SER A 119 -14.36 7.99 16.86
C SER A 119 -14.87 6.76 17.61
N ARG A 120 -14.31 5.57 17.38
CA ARG A 120 -14.64 4.36 18.15
C ARG A 120 -13.94 4.26 19.50
N ASN A 121 -12.94 5.08 19.74
CA ASN A 121 -12.16 5.06 20.98
C ASN A 121 -12.76 6.00 22.03
#